data_8cfc2d867ff6aad41d708e3eabcefce9
#
_entry.id   8cfc2d867ff6aad41d708e3eabcefce9
#
_cell.length_a   1.000
_cell.length_b   1.000
_cell.length_c   1.000
_cell.angle_alpha   90.00
_cell.angle_beta   90.00
_cell.angle_gamma   90.00
#
_symmetry.space_group_name_H-M   'P 1'
#
loop_
_entity.id
_entity.type
_entity.pdbx_description
1 polymer ?
#
loop_
_entity_poly.entity_id
_entity_poly.type
_entity_poly.pdbx_seq_one_letter_code
_entity_poly.pdbx_strand_id
1 'polypeptide(L)'
;MTNLEVRTAAQCVENPYLPMRMVIQRITDEVDDRTIKSFDLAFMDEEDARRFRYMPGQFCELSVFGQGEAPFGIASSPTEQGFVRFTVKKAGVVTSKLHSLKPGDIIGMRGPLGNYFPLDLMRGKDVVVIGGGFAFTTLRSLIVYLLEGGERDQYGKIIVIYGARTPGLLMYKEDLAAWEKRDDIQVVQTIDVAVPGWTKKVGFVPNVTEETAPKADNAIAVICGPPIMIRFTLPVMTKLGFQKEQIYTSLENRMKCGIGKCGRCNVGPKYVCLDGPVFSMAELAELPPEY
;
A
#
# COMPACT_ATOMS: atom_id res chain seq x y z
N MET A 1 18.49 -12.15 5.19
CA MET A 1 17.72 -12.29 6.43
C MET A 1 16.33 -12.77 6.04
N THR A 2 15.93 -13.94 6.52
CA THR A 2 14.64 -14.52 6.15
C THR A 2 13.49 -13.76 6.83
N ASN A 3 12.33 -13.68 6.18
CA ASN A 3 11.09 -13.08 6.73
C ASN A 3 10.74 -13.52 8.18
N LEU A 4 11.37 -14.58 8.67
CA LEU A 4 11.19 -15.09 10.04
C LEU A 4 11.82 -14.18 11.10
N GLU A 5 12.95 -13.52 10.84
CA GLU A 5 13.67 -12.71 11.84
C GLU A 5 12.98 -11.36 12.11
N VAL A 6 12.34 -10.78 11.08
CA VAL A 6 11.53 -9.56 11.28
C VAL A 6 10.23 -9.87 12.06
N ARG A 7 9.68 -11.09 11.88
CA ARG A 7 8.51 -11.55 12.66
C ARG A 7 8.82 -11.74 14.15
N THR A 8 10.02 -12.17 14.51
CA THR A 8 10.40 -12.38 15.92
C THR A 8 10.60 -11.09 16.68
N ALA A 9 11.05 -10.02 16.05
CA ALA A 9 11.17 -8.70 16.69
C ALA A 9 9.80 -8.06 17.03
N ALA A 10 8.76 -8.34 16.24
CA ALA A 10 7.39 -7.88 16.50
C ALA A 10 6.65 -8.73 17.56
N GLN A 11 7.17 -9.88 17.93
CA GLN A 11 6.54 -10.82 18.87
C GLN A 11 6.83 -10.55 20.36
N CYS A 12 7.64 -9.54 20.69
CA CYS A 12 7.92 -9.16 22.07
C CYS A 12 6.83 -8.31 22.74
N VAL A 13 5.63 -8.25 22.20
CA VAL A 13 4.48 -7.65 22.90
C VAL A 13 3.87 -8.73 23.78
N GLU A 14 3.90 -8.57 25.11
CA GLU A 14 3.32 -9.51 26.07
C GLU A 14 1.86 -9.86 25.75
N ASN A 15 1.12 -8.94 25.16
CA ASN A 15 -0.24 -9.15 24.67
C ASN A 15 -0.41 -8.59 23.25
N PRO A 16 -0.44 -9.44 22.20
CA PRO A 16 -0.58 -8.99 20.80
C PRO A 16 -1.96 -8.38 20.50
N TYR A 17 -2.90 -8.43 21.42
CA TYR A 17 -4.22 -7.82 21.28
C TYR A 17 -4.32 -6.44 21.96
N LEU A 18 -3.31 -6.04 22.73
CA LEU A 18 -3.31 -4.72 23.35
C LEU A 18 -2.86 -3.66 22.35
N PRO A 19 -3.71 -2.70 21.98
CA PRO A 19 -3.33 -1.68 21.04
C PRO A 19 -2.47 -0.59 21.68
N MET A 20 -1.46 -0.12 20.96
CA MET A 20 -0.76 1.13 21.26
C MET A 20 -1.74 2.30 21.11
N ARG A 21 -1.67 3.27 21.99
CA ARG A 21 -2.50 4.48 21.90
C ARG A 21 -1.90 5.49 20.94
N MET A 22 -2.72 5.92 19.98
CA MET A 22 -2.34 6.88 18.95
C MET A 22 -3.23 8.11 19.03
N VAL A 23 -2.66 9.30 18.87
CA VAL A 23 -3.41 10.54 18.72
C VAL A 23 -3.44 10.94 17.22
N ILE A 24 -4.59 11.34 16.74
CA ILE A 24 -4.73 11.90 15.38
C ILE A 24 -4.13 13.27 15.36
N GLN A 25 -3.05 13.48 14.62
CA GLN A 25 -2.40 14.78 14.45
C GLN A 25 -3.04 15.58 13.32
N ARG A 26 -3.31 14.93 12.19
CA ARG A 26 -3.84 15.57 10.98
C ARG A 26 -4.79 14.65 10.25
N ILE A 27 -5.80 15.24 9.62
CA ILE A 27 -6.72 14.57 8.71
C ILE A 27 -6.71 15.35 7.39
N THR A 28 -6.53 14.62 6.28
CA THR A 28 -6.52 15.20 4.93
C THR A 28 -7.59 14.53 4.08
N ASP A 29 -8.43 15.29 3.43
CA ASP A 29 -9.34 14.78 2.41
C ASP A 29 -8.53 14.48 1.13
N GLU A 30 -8.44 13.21 0.72
CA GLU A 30 -7.63 12.80 -0.43
C GLU A 30 -8.36 12.95 -1.76
N VAL A 31 -9.69 12.87 -1.74
CA VAL A 31 -10.55 12.90 -2.93
C VAL A 31 -11.65 13.95 -2.77
N ASP A 32 -12.15 14.48 -3.90
CA ASP A 32 -13.07 15.61 -3.92
C ASP A 32 -14.42 15.31 -3.25
N ASP A 33 -14.89 14.05 -3.31
CA ASP A 33 -16.11 13.58 -2.66
C ASP A 33 -15.94 13.24 -1.16
N ARG A 34 -14.73 13.43 -0.61
CA ARG A 34 -14.37 13.19 0.80
C ARG A 34 -14.63 11.76 1.30
N THR A 35 -14.77 10.80 0.40
CA THR A 35 -14.98 9.40 0.79
C THR A 35 -13.69 8.71 1.20
N ILE A 36 -12.54 9.32 0.93
CA ILE A 36 -11.21 8.83 1.30
C ILE A 36 -10.46 9.93 2.06
N LYS A 37 -9.96 9.57 3.25
CA LYS A 37 -9.19 10.47 4.11
C LYS A 37 -7.89 9.83 4.55
N SER A 38 -6.83 10.62 4.62
CA SER A 38 -5.58 10.26 5.29
C SER A 38 -5.59 10.75 6.73
N PHE A 39 -5.11 9.90 7.62
CA PHE A 39 -4.95 10.16 9.05
C PHE A 39 -3.48 10.02 9.40
N ASP A 40 -2.86 11.10 9.84
CA ASP A 40 -1.51 11.09 10.40
C ASP A 40 -1.63 10.89 11.91
N LEU A 41 -1.08 9.77 12.39
CA LEU A 41 -1.17 9.33 13.78
C LEU A 41 0.18 9.45 14.44
N ALA A 42 0.22 9.99 15.67
CA ALA A 42 1.42 9.96 16.51
C ALA A 42 1.21 9.02 17.70
N PHE A 43 2.30 8.39 18.12
CA PHE A 43 2.32 7.62 19.35
C PHE A 43 2.13 8.53 20.57
N MET A 44 1.31 8.08 21.52
CA MET A 44 1.18 8.76 22.80
C MET A 44 2.27 8.34 23.80
N ASP A 45 2.90 7.20 23.57
CA ASP A 45 3.99 6.66 24.36
C ASP A 45 5.29 6.66 23.55
N GLU A 46 6.37 7.22 24.13
CA GLU A 46 7.67 7.31 23.46
C GLU A 46 8.34 5.93 23.27
N GLU A 47 8.05 4.98 24.16
CA GLU A 47 8.62 3.64 24.04
C GLU A 47 7.97 2.88 22.88
N ASP A 48 6.65 3.00 22.70
CA ASP A 48 5.94 2.49 21.54
C ASP A 48 6.50 3.11 20.24
N ALA A 49 6.73 4.42 20.21
CA ALA A 49 7.33 5.10 19.08
C ALA A 49 8.75 4.59 18.76
N ARG A 50 9.57 4.33 19.78
CA ARG A 50 10.92 3.79 19.62
C ARG A 50 10.94 2.34 19.14
N ARG A 51 9.97 1.53 19.53
CA ARG A 51 9.88 0.10 19.18
C ARG A 51 9.23 -0.14 17.83
N PHE A 52 8.33 0.73 17.42
CA PHE A 52 7.59 0.55 16.17
C PHE A 52 8.51 0.72 14.96
N ARG A 53 8.75 -0.36 14.26
CA ARG A 53 9.53 -0.40 13.02
C ARG A 53 8.77 -1.17 11.98
N TYR A 54 8.60 -0.61 10.81
CA TYR A 54 7.86 -1.23 9.71
C TYR A 54 8.57 -1.06 8.37
N MET A 55 8.12 -1.82 7.39
CA MET A 55 8.57 -1.75 6.01
C MET A 55 7.37 -1.52 5.08
N PRO A 56 7.57 -0.93 3.89
CA PRO A 56 6.52 -0.72 2.92
C PRO A 56 5.80 -2.02 2.52
N GLY A 57 4.48 -2.00 2.56
CA GLY A 57 3.64 -3.18 2.29
C GLY A 57 2.98 -3.77 3.53
N GLN A 58 3.49 -3.48 4.73
CA GLN A 58 2.89 -3.90 5.99
C GLN A 58 1.60 -3.11 6.32
N PHE A 59 0.82 -3.65 7.22
CA PHE A 59 -0.43 -3.07 7.68
C PHE A 59 -0.52 -3.04 9.20
N CYS A 60 -1.52 -2.33 9.72
CA CYS A 60 -1.90 -2.36 11.14
C CYS A 60 -3.41 -2.56 11.27
N GLU A 61 -3.82 -3.11 12.41
CA GLU A 61 -5.21 -3.06 12.84
C GLU A 61 -5.43 -1.73 13.59
N LEU A 62 -6.35 -0.90 13.09
CA LEU A 62 -6.76 0.32 13.77
C LEU A 62 -8.03 0.07 14.57
N SER A 63 -7.98 0.36 15.87
CA SER A 63 -9.09 0.19 16.81
C SER A 63 -9.77 1.52 17.09
N VAL A 64 -11.05 1.61 16.80
CA VAL A 64 -11.89 2.72 17.27
C VAL A 64 -12.68 2.23 18.47
N PHE A 65 -12.37 2.77 19.66
CA PHE A 65 -12.94 2.30 20.91
C PHE A 65 -14.48 2.31 20.88
N GLY A 66 -15.06 1.16 21.22
CA GLY A 66 -16.51 0.94 21.19
C GLY A 66 -17.09 0.63 19.80
N GLN A 67 -16.30 0.61 18.73
CA GLN A 67 -16.75 0.33 17.35
C GLN A 67 -16.07 -0.89 16.72
N GLY A 68 -14.87 -1.25 17.19
CA GLY A 68 -14.12 -2.40 16.71
C GLY A 68 -12.79 -2.03 16.02
N GLU A 69 -12.22 -3.01 15.34
CA GLU A 69 -10.97 -2.96 14.62
C GLU A 69 -11.14 -3.25 13.14
N ALA A 70 -10.22 -2.72 12.33
CA ALA A 70 -10.08 -3.09 10.93
C ALA A 70 -8.62 -2.93 10.45
N PRO A 71 -8.18 -3.76 9.48
CA PRO A 71 -6.84 -3.70 8.91
C PRO A 71 -6.72 -2.55 7.91
N PHE A 72 -5.58 -1.84 7.96
CA PHE A 72 -5.23 -0.78 7.02
C PHE A 72 -3.76 -0.86 6.66
N GLY A 73 -3.44 -0.84 5.38
CA GLY A 73 -2.07 -0.71 4.91
C GLY A 73 -1.44 0.61 5.38
N ILE A 74 -0.18 0.56 5.77
CA ILE A 74 0.56 1.74 6.17
C ILE A 74 0.90 2.55 4.91
N ALA A 75 0.42 3.79 4.84
CA ALA A 75 0.58 4.67 3.67
C ALA A 75 1.80 5.60 3.79
N SER A 76 2.30 5.87 5.02
CA SER A 76 3.59 6.53 5.19
C SER A 76 4.74 5.58 4.89
N SER A 77 5.88 6.16 4.49
CA SER A 77 7.15 5.45 4.43
C SER A 77 7.80 5.42 5.83
N PRO A 78 8.58 4.39 6.18
CA PRO A 78 9.40 4.41 7.40
C PRO A 78 10.45 5.52 7.40
N THR A 79 10.69 6.18 6.28
CA THR A 79 11.58 7.35 6.15
C THR A 79 10.91 8.65 6.58
N GLU A 80 9.58 8.71 6.59
CA GLU A 80 8.82 9.85 7.10
C GLU A 80 8.80 9.81 8.64
N GLN A 81 9.08 10.92 9.29
CA GLN A 81 9.26 11.00 10.74
C GLN A 81 8.09 11.71 11.43
N GLY A 82 7.81 11.30 12.68
CA GLY A 82 6.86 11.96 13.57
C GLY A 82 5.41 11.51 13.43
N PHE A 83 5.08 10.67 12.44
CA PHE A 83 3.73 10.14 12.26
C PHE A 83 3.73 8.79 11.54
N VAL A 84 2.62 8.07 11.68
CA VAL A 84 2.28 6.92 10.83
C VAL A 84 0.98 7.26 10.11
N ARG A 85 0.99 7.22 8.77
CA ARG A 85 -0.17 7.58 7.95
C ARG A 85 -0.97 6.35 7.55
N PHE A 86 -2.27 6.46 7.70
CA PHE A 86 -3.24 5.51 7.15
C PHE A 86 -4.25 6.25 6.28
N THR A 87 -4.50 5.76 5.09
CA THR A 87 -5.54 6.30 4.22
C THR A 87 -6.73 5.36 4.23
N VAL A 88 -7.89 5.90 4.54
CA VAL A 88 -9.09 5.15 4.87
C VAL A 88 -10.24 5.55 3.96
N LYS A 89 -10.80 4.56 3.24
CA LYS A 89 -12.05 4.72 2.50
C LYS A 89 -13.23 4.45 3.42
N LYS A 90 -14.21 5.33 3.42
CA LYS A 90 -15.46 5.17 4.18
C LYS A 90 -16.30 4.03 3.57
N ALA A 91 -16.39 2.89 4.27
CA ALA A 91 -17.04 1.69 3.72
C ALA A 91 -17.84 0.88 4.76
N GLY A 92 -17.66 1.10 6.07
CA GLY A 92 -18.32 0.30 7.11
C GLY A 92 -18.33 1.03 8.46
N VAL A 93 -18.69 0.34 9.54
CA VAL A 93 -18.88 0.94 10.87
C VAL A 93 -17.57 1.60 11.36
N VAL A 94 -16.45 0.85 11.40
CA VAL A 94 -15.17 1.35 11.87
C VAL A 94 -14.69 2.53 11.03
N THR A 95 -14.72 2.40 9.70
CA THR A 95 -14.28 3.46 8.79
C THR A 95 -15.18 4.69 8.85
N SER A 96 -16.50 4.52 9.01
CA SER A 96 -17.43 5.64 9.17
C SER A 96 -17.17 6.40 10.47
N LYS A 97 -16.84 5.68 11.54
CA LYS A 97 -16.48 6.31 12.81
C LYS A 97 -15.12 7.03 12.70
N LEU A 98 -14.10 6.42 12.11
CA LEU A 98 -12.82 7.08 11.83
C LEU A 98 -13.03 8.41 11.07
N HIS A 99 -13.87 8.41 10.03
CA HIS A 99 -14.18 9.61 9.25
C HIS A 99 -14.90 10.72 10.04
N SER A 100 -15.50 10.40 11.21
CA SER A 100 -16.14 11.38 12.09
C SER A 100 -15.22 11.94 13.17
N LEU A 101 -14.02 11.39 13.31
CA LEU A 101 -13.02 11.86 14.28
C LEU A 101 -12.33 13.13 13.80
N LYS A 102 -11.64 13.80 14.71
CA LYS A 102 -10.93 15.07 14.49
C LYS A 102 -9.51 14.98 15.06
N PRO A 103 -8.62 15.88 14.67
CA PRO A 103 -7.32 16.02 15.32
C PRO A 103 -7.46 16.17 16.84
N GLY A 104 -6.62 15.43 17.58
CA GLY A 104 -6.67 15.29 19.05
C GLY A 104 -7.45 14.06 19.54
N ASP A 105 -8.29 13.45 18.73
CA ASP A 105 -8.95 12.19 19.12
C ASP A 105 -7.96 11.03 19.20
N ILE A 106 -8.25 10.08 20.09
CA ILE A 106 -7.38 8.93 20.39
C ILE A 106 -7.99 7.66 19.80
N ILE A 107 -7.15 6.88 19.13
CA ILE A 107 -7.48 5.54 18.62
C ILE A 107 -6.42 4.53 19.06
N GLY A 108 -6.69 3.25 18.88
CA GLY A 108 -5.72 2.18 19.08
C GLY A 108 -5.08 1.73 17.78
N MET A 109 -3.85 1.24 17.84
CA MET A 109 -3.14 0.65 16.71
C MET A 109 -2.38 -0.60 17.16
N ARG A 110 -2.54 -1.70 16.43
CA ARG A 110 -1.75 -2.93 16.60
C ARG A 110 -0.97 -3.23 15.33
N GLY A 111 0.30 -3.50 15.47
CA GLY A 111 1.19 -3.78 14.33
C GLY A 111 2.64 -3.40 14.62
N PRO A 112 3.50 -3.37 13.59
CA PRO A 112 3.18 -3.71 12.20
C PRO A 112 2.90 -5.21 12.01
N LEU A 113 2.05 -5.53 11.04
CA LEU A 113 1.59 -6.89 10.76
C LEU A 113 1.88 -7.26 9.30
N GLY A 114 1.94 -8.57 9.05
CA GLY A 114 2.19 -9.11 7.73
C GLY A 114 3.64 -8.98 7.25
N ASN A 115 3.88 -9.41 6.02
CA ASN A 115 5.13 -9.24 5.30
C ASN A 115 5.18 -7.87 4.59
N TYR A 116 6.22 -7.63 3.80
CA TYR A 116 6.48 -6.37 3.11
C TYR A 116 6.93 -6.60 1.66
N PHE A 117 6.98 -5.55 0.86
CA PHE A 117 7.49 -5.63 -0.52
C PHE A 117 8.94 -6.12 -0.55
N PRO A 118 9.33 -6.88 -1.59
CA PRO A 118 10.64 -7.53 -1.65
C PRO A 118 11.76 -6.54 -1.99
N LEU A 119 12.06 -5.60 -1.08
CA LEU A 119 12.99 -4.49 -1.29
C LEU A 119 14.39 -4.96 -1.66
N ASP A 120 14.86 -6.06 -1.07
CA ASP A 120 16.16 -6.64 -1.40
C ASP A 120 16.22 -7.16 -2.85
N LEU A 121 15.11 -7.69 -3.37
CA LEU A 121 15.02 -8.11 -4.77
C LEU A 121 14.93 -6.93 -5.74
N MET A 122 14.52 -5.75 -5.27
CA MET A 122 14.44 -4.53 -6.08
C MET A 122 15.79 -3.84 -6.24
N ARG A 123 16.78 -4.13 -5.38
CA ARG A 123 18.11 -3.52 -5.48
C ARG A 123 18.78 -3.87 -6.81
N GLY A 124 19.35 -2.86 -7.46
CA GLY A 124 19.97 -2.97 -8.78
C GLY A 124 18.99 -3.14 -9.94
N LYS A 125 17.67 -3.05 -9.69
CA LYS A 125 16.64 -3.26 -10.71
C LYS A 125 15.79 -2.03 -10.95
N ASP A 126 15.15 -2.01 -12.11
CA ASP A 126 14.07 -1.08 -12.39
C ASP A 126 12.83 -1.49 -11.59
N VAL A 127 12.08 -0.51 -11.07
CA VAL A 127 10.87 -0.77 -10.28
C VAL A 127 9.67 -0.14 -10.99
N VAL A 128 8.72 -0.98 -11.37
CA VAL A 128 7.48 -0.58 -12.05
C VAL A 128 6.33 -0.69 -11.05
N VAL A 129 5.73 0.45 -10.69
CA VAL A 129 4.63 0.53 -9.74
C VAL A 129 3.35 0.87 -10.49
N ILE A 130 2.39 -0.05 -10.49
CA ILE A 130 1.11 0.11 -11.20
C ILE A 130 -0.01 0.14 -10.19
N GLY A 131 -0.71 1.25 -10.11
CA GLY A 131 -1.76 1.48 -9.13
C GLY A 131 -3.11 1.86 -9.73
N GLY A 132 -4.19 1.40 -9.11
CA GLY A 132 -5.55 1.78 -9.46
C GLY A 132 -6.41 2.18 -8.28
N GLY A 133 -6.97 3.39 -8.32
CA GLY A 133 -7.89 3.88 -7.33
C GLY A 133 -7.33 3.80 -5.89
N PHE A 134 -8.14 3.33 -4.95
CA PHE A 134 -7.79 3.29 -3.52
C PHE A 134 -6.58 2.41 -3.17
N ALA A 135 -6.33 1.36 -3.95
CA ALA A 135 -5.21 0.45 -3.66
C ALA A 135 -3.81 1.11 -3.85
N PHE A 136 -3.76 2.33 -4.36
CA PHE A 136 -2.52 3.13 -4.44
C PHE A 136 -1.98 3.54 -3.04
N THR A 137 -2.77 3.38 -1.99
CA THR A 137 -2.39 3.74 -0.62
C THR A 137 -1.13 3.02 -0.14
N THR A 138 -1.04 1.71 -0.33
CA THR A 138 0.13 0.90 0.05
C THR A 138 1.33 1.15 -0.87
N LEU A 139 1.07 1.50 -2.13
CA LEU A 139 2.12 1.82 -3.11
C LEU A 139 2.82 3.14 -2.79
N ARG A 140 2.11 4.12 -2.19
CA ARG A 140 2.71 5.38 -1.75
C ARG A 140 3.88 5.14 -0.80
N SER A 141 3.69 4.28 0.21
CA SER A 141 4.74 3.92 1.16
C SER A 141 6.01 3.40 0.46
N LEU A 142 5.82 2.51 -0.53
CA LEU A 142 6.93 1.97 -1.33
C LEU A 142 7.63 3.07 -2.14
N ILE A 143 6.86 3.89 -2.87
CA ILE A 143 7.43 4.94 -3.74
C ILE A 143 8.26 5.92 -2.91
N VAL A 144 7.71 6.41 -1.79
CA VAL A 144 8.44 7.33 -0.90
C VAL A 144 9.71 6.66 -0.35
N TYR A 145 9.65 5.38 0.04
CA TYR A 145 10.81 4.65 0.51
C TYR A 145 11.92 4.56 -0.56
N LEU A 146 11.55 4.21 -1.79
CA LEU A 146 12.50 4.10 -2.90
C LEU A 146 13.14 5.45 -3.26
N LEU A 147 12.42 6.56 -3.07
CA LEU A 147 12.89 7.90 -3.40
C LEU A 147 13.69 8.55 -2.26
N GLU A 148 13.26 8.37 -1.00
CA GLU A 148 13.73 9.15 0.16
C GLU A 148 14.48 8.30 1.20
N GLY A 149 14.65 7.01 0.97
CA GLY A 149 15.29 6.08 1.91
C GLY A 149 16.80 6.23 2.06
N GLY A 150 17.39 7.24 1.44
CA GLY A 150 18.85 7.46 1.44
C GLY A 150 19.63 6.50 0.54
N GLU A 151 18.95 5.60 -0.14
CA GLU A 151 19.50 4.55 -1.00
C GLU A 151 18.94 4.60 -2.42
N ARG A 152 18.48 5.78 -2.89
CA ARG A 152 17.87 5.92 -4.23
C ARG A 152 18.74 5.34 -5.34
N ASP A 153 20.05 5.53 -5.24
CA ASP A 153 21.03 5.04 -6.22
C ASP A 153 21.16 3.51 -6.27
N GLN A 154 20.61 2.81 -5.28
CA GLN A 154 20.55 1.35 -5.30
C GLN A 154 19.43 0.78 -6.17
N TYR A 155 18.54 1.63 -6.66
CA TYR A 155 17.45 1.24 -7.55
C TYR A 155 17.67 1.83 -8.94
N GLY A 156 17.26 1.10 -9.97
CA GLY A 156 17.26 1.57 -11.34
C GLY A 156 16.19 2.62 -11.60
N LYS A 157 15.56 2.58 -12.75
CA LYS A 157 14.45 3.46 -13.10
C LYS A 157 13.22 3.14 -12.24
N ILE A 158 12.56 4.17 -11.75
CA ILE A 158 11.26 4.03 -11.07
C ILE A 158 10.19 4.55 -12.03
N ILE A 159 9.22 3.70 -12.38
CA ILE A 159 8.10 4.04 -13.24
C ILE A 159 6.82 3.84 -12.43
N VAL A 160 6.03 4.89 -12.28
CA VAL A 160 4.73 4.86 -11.59
C VAL A 160 3.62 5.09 -12.62
N ILE A 161 2.71 4.13 -12.74
CA ILE A 161 1.50 4.24 -13.55
C ILE A 161 0.32 4.21 -12.59
N TYR A 162 -0.40 5.33 -12.48
CA TYR A 162 -1.51 5.45 -11.55
C TYR A 162 -2.77 5.95 -12.24
N GLY A 163 -3.86 5.21 -12.07
CA GLY A 163 -5.15 5.55 -12.66
C GLY A 163 -6.30 5.64 -11.66
N ALA A 164 -7.24 6.52 -11.97
CA ALA A 164 -8.52 6.63 -11.28
C ALA A 164 -9.64 6.92 -12.30
N ARG A 165 -10.90 6.80 -11.89
CA ARG A 165 -12.04 7.07 -12.80
C ARG A 165 -12.08 8.52 -13.26
N THR A 166 -11.77 9.44 -12.37
CA THR A 166 -11.79 10.89 -12.63
C THR A 166 -10.61 11.56 -11.92
N PRO A 167 -10.20 12.79 -12.29
CA PRO A 167 -9.14 13.52 -11.62
C PRO A 167 -9.41 13.75 -10.13
N GLY A 168 -10.68 13.96 -9.76
CA GLY A 168 -11.09 14.17 -8.37
C GLY A 168 -10.93 12.95 -7.46
N LEU A 169 -10.76 11.75 -8.04
CA LEU A 169 -10.53 10.49 -7.33
C LEU A 169 -9.05 10.07 -7.29
N LEU A 170 -8.15 10.82 -7.89
CA LEU A 170 -6.71 10.64 -7.69
C LEU A 170 -6.32 11.09 -6.29
N MET A 171 -5.66 10.22 -5.55
CA MET A 171 -5.14 10.50 -4.20
C MET A 171 -3.72 11.05 -4.26
N TYR A 172 -3.26 11.64 -3.15
CA TYR A 172 -1.88 12.12 -2.99
C TYR A 172 -1.45 13.08 -4.11
N LYS A 173 -2.35 14.02 -4.44
CA LYS A 173 -2.13 14.97 -5.54
C LYS A 173 -0.86 15.80 -5.36
N GLU A 174 -0.50 16.13 -4.11
CA GLU A 174 0.74 16.85 -3.77
C GLU A 174 1.97 15.99 -4.03
N ASP A 175 1.97 14.72 -3.58
CA ASP A 175 3.06 13.78 -3.83
C ASP A 175 3.24 13.55 -5.33
N LEU A 176 2.14 13.29 -6.06
CA LEU A 176 2.18 13.09 -7.51
C LEU A 176 2.76 14.32 -8.24
N ALA A 177 2.36 15.53 -7.83
CA ALA A 177 2.88 16.76 -8.42
C ALA A 177 4.36 17.02 -8.07
N ALA A 178 4.80 16.57 -6.89
CA ALA A 178 6.20 16.65 -6.49
C ALA A 178 7.05 15.62 -7.25
N TRP A 179 6.57 14.38 -7.38
CA TRP A 179 7.29 13.33 -8.11
C TRP A 179 7.41 13.64 -9.61
N GLU A 180 6.41 14.25 -10.23
CA GLU A 180 6.47 14.66 -11.65
C GLU A 180 7.57 15.70 -11.95
N LYS A 181 8.06 16.41 -10.93
CA LYS A 181 9.14 17.40 -11.09
C LYS A 181 10.54 16.78 -10.94
N ARG A 182 10.61 15.51 -10.58
CA ARG A 182 11.89 14.81 -10.37
C ARG A 182 12.35 14.14 -11.67
N ASP A 183 13.65 14.09 -11.87
CA ASP A 183 14.27 13.45 -13.03
C ASP A 183 14.57 11.95 -12.80
N ASP A 184 14.45 11.48 -11.55
CA ASP A 184 14.78 10.13 -11.14
C ASP A 184 13.56 9.18 -11.03
N ILE A 185 12.37 9.65 -11.38
CA ILE A 185 11.13 8.87 -11.43
C ILE A 185 10.28 9.31 -12.62
N GLN A 186 9.66 8.35 -13.28
CA GLN A 186 8.64 8.62 -14.31
C GLN A 186 7.25 8.40 -13.73
N VAL A 187 6.41 9.43 -13.75
CA VAL A 187 5.01 9.35 -13.28
C VAL A 187 4.05 9.47 -14.45
N VAL A 188 3.21 8.44 -14.63
CA VAL A 188 2.17 8.39 -15.67
C VAL A 188 0.82 8.34 -14.98
N GLN A 189 0.07 9.44 -15.03
CA GLN A 189 -1.27 9.52 -14.48
C GLN A 189 -2.33 9.34 -15.59
N THR A 190 -3.39 8.58 -15.30
CA THR A 190 -4.48 8.34 -16.24
C THR A 190 -5.85 8.42 -15.56
N ILE A 191 -6.86 8.77 -16.34
CA ILE A 191 -8.27 8.69 -15.96
C ILE A 191 -9.06 7.90 -17.00
N ASP A 192 -10.17 7.27 -16.57
CA ASP A 192 -10.91 6.36 -17.46
C ASP A 192 -11.50 7.07 -18.68
N VAL A 193 -12.03 8.29 -18.49
CA VAL A 193 -12.70 9.06 -19.54
C VAL A 193 -12.22 10.51 -19.50
N ALA A 194 -11.96 11.09 -20.69
CA ALA A 194 -11.54 12.48 -20.82
C ALA A 194 -12.56 13.46 -20.20
N VAL A 195 -12.02 14.44 -19.47
CA VAL A 195 -12.79 15.53 -18.90
C VAL A 195 -12.12 16.87 -19.22
N PRO A 196 -12.87 17.99 -19.31
CA PRO A 196 -12.30 19.30 -19.55
C PRO A 196 -11.19 19.64 -18.53
N GLY A 197 -10.07 20.20 -19.01
CA GLY A 197 -8.93 20.59 -18.18
C GLY A 197 -7.95 19.47 -17.83
N TRP A 198 -8.23 18.21 -18.16
CA TRP A 198 -7.28 17.11 -18.00
C TRP A 198 -6.31 17.04 -19.17
N THR A 199 -5.02 17.12 -18.91
CA THR A 199 -3.96 17.19 -19.94
C THR A 199 -3.05 15.94 -19.96
N LYS A 200 -3.28 14.98 -19.05
CA LYS A 200 -2.49 13.75 -18.94
C LYS A 200 -3.16 12.61 -19.71
N LYS A 201 -2.74 11.36 -19.46
CA LYS A 201 -3.28 10.19 -20.17
C LYS A 201 -4.77 9.98 -19.90
N VAL A 202 -5.45 9.44 -20.90
CA VAL A 202 -6.84 9.00 -20.82
C VAL A 202 -6.89 7.55 -21.27
N GLY A 203 -7.51 6.70 -20.47
CA GLY A 203 -7.66 5.27 -20.72
C GLY A 203 -7.47 4.46 -19.45
N PHE A 204 -7.89 3.20 -19.49
CA PHE A 204 -7.72 2.27 -18.40
C PHE A 204 -6.25 1.97 -18.16
N VAL A 205 -5.89 1.72 -16.89
CA VAL A 205 -4.51 1.42 -16.47
C VAL A 205 -3.84 0.33 -17.31
N PRO A 206 -4.48 -0.81 -17.68
CA PRO A 206 -3.86 -1.80 -18.56
C PRO A 206 -3.41 -1.23 -19.91
N ASN A 207 -4.25 -0.43 -20.56
CA ASN A 207 -3.94 0.17 -21.86
C ASN A 207 -2.78 1.16 -21.76
N VAL A 208 -2.81 2.01 -20.73
CA VAL A 208 -1.73 2.98 -20.47
C VAL A 208 -0.43 2.28 -20.08
N THR A 209 -0.51 1.12 -19.40
CA THR A 209 0.66 0.28 -19.13
C THR A 209 1.27 -0.27 -20.42
N GLU A 210 0.44 -0.73 -21.36
CA GLU A 210 0.90 -1.19 -22.67
C GLU A 210 1.55 -0.07 -23.48
N GLU A 211 0.95 1.12 -23.47
CA GLU A 211 1.51 2.31 -24.15
C GLU A 211 2.82 2.78 -23.51
N THR A 212 2.94 2.71 -22.18
CA THR A 212 4.15 3.09 -21.45
C THR A 212 5.28 2.10 -21.71
N ALA A 213 4.92 0.84 -21.97
CA ALA A 213 5.81 -0.27 -22.33
C ALA A 213 7.04 -0.39 -21.43
N PRO A 214 6.87 -0.53 -20.09
CA PRO A 214 8.01 -0.75 -19.21
C PRO A 214 8.76 -2.03 -19.59
N LYS A 215 10.08 -1.99 -19.51
CA LYS A 215 10.92 -3.15 -19.85
C LYS A 215 10.94 -4.15 -18.72
N ALA A 216 10.84 -5.44 -19.06
CA ALA A 216 10.91 -6.55 -18.09
C ALA A 216 12.35 -6.92 -17.71
N ASP A 217 13.32 -6.58 -18.58
CA ASP A 217 14.72 -6.91 -18.35
C ASP A 217 15.21 -6.22 -17.07
N ASN A 218 15.67 -7.02 -16.11
CA ASN A 218 16.16 -6.56 -14.81
C ASN A 218 15.16 -5.66 -14.07
N ALA A 219 13.88 -5.98 -14.07
CA ALA A 219 12.82 -5.20 -13.45
C ALA A 219 11.97 -6.02 -12.48
N ILE A 220 11.42 -5.33 -11.47
CA ILE A 220 10.35 -5.84 -10.58
C ILE A 220 9.14 -4.94 -10.74
N ALA A 221 7.96 -5.55 -10.88
CA ALA A 221 6.70 -4.85 -10.95
C ALA A 221 5.86 -5.06 -9.68
N VAL A 222 5.20 -4.00 -9.22
CA VAL A 222 4.20 -4.08 -8.13
C VAL A 222 2.88 -3.54 -8.66
N ILE A 223 1.83 -4.36 -8.58
CA ILE A 223 0.50 -4.03 -9.13
C ILE A 223 -0.53 -4.10 -8.01
N CYS A 224 -1.15 -2.98 -7.65
CA CYS A 224 -2.24 -2.93 -6.67
C CYS A 224 -3.42 -2.16 -7.22
N GLY A 225 -4.60 -2.75 -7.16
CA GLY A 225 -5.81 -2.14 -7.72
C GLY A 225 -7.04 -3.02 -7.58
N PRO A 226 -8.17 -2.58 -8.11
CA PRO A 226 -9.35 -3.43 -8.21
C PRO A 226 -9.05 -4.74 -8.94
N PRO A 227 -9.66 -5.88 -8.55
CA PRO A 227 -9.40 -7.19 -9.16
C PRO A 227 -9.51 -7.18 -10.69
N ILE A 228 -10.49 -6.45 -11.21
CA ILE A 228 -10.68 -6.30 -12.65
C ILE A 228 -9.50 -5.62 -13.35
N MET A 229 -8.90 -4.58 -12.71
CA MET A 229 -7.70 -3.92 -13.25
C MET A 229 -6.52 -4.88 -13.28
N ILE A 230 -6.26 -5.60 -12.18
CA ILE A 230 -5.17 -6.58 -12.08
C ILE A 230 -5.36 -7.64 -13.17
N ARG A 231 -6.56 -8.21 -13.30
CA ARG A 231 -6.90 -9.22 -14.31
C ARG A 231 -6.56 -8.80 -15.75
N PHE A 232 -6.77 -7.54 -16.09
CA PHE A 232 -6.45 -7.04 -17.44
C PHE A 232 -5.01 -6.53 -17.57
N THR A 233 -4.35 -6.14 -16.48
CA THR A 233 -2.94 -5.71 -16.50
C THR A 233 -1.99 -6.89 -16.65
N LEU A 234 -2.28 -8.04 -16.02
CA LEU A 234 -1.39 -9.21 -16.07
C LEU A 234 -1.08 -9.72 -17.49
N PRO A 235 -2.06 -9.87 -18.41
CA PRO A 235 -1.76 -10.23 -19.81
C PRO A 235 -0.87 -9.22 -20.52
N VAL A 236 -1.03 -7.93 -20.22
CA VAL A 236 -0.18 -6.86 -20.75
C VAL A 236 1.25 -7.03 -20.23
N MET A 237 1.43 -7.26 -18.93
CA MET A 237 2.75 -7.49 -18.35
C MET A 237 3.44 -8.72 -18.96
N THR A 238 2.69 -9.81 -19.15
CA THR A 238 3.21 -11.01 -19.84
C THR A 238 3.63 -10.71 -21.27
N LYS A 239 2.85 -9.93 -22.02
CA LYS A 239 3.18 -9.48 -23.38
C LYS A 239 4.45 -8.62 -23.40
N LEU A 240 4.67 -7.81 -22.36
CA LEU A 240 5.88 -6.99 -22.18
C LEU A 240 7.09 -7.79 -21.70
N GLY A 241 6.94 -9.11 -21.43
CA GLY A 241 8.02 -10.01 -21.08
C GLY A 241 8.20 -10.27 -19.58
N PHE A 242 7.39 -9.67 -18.70
CA PHE A 242 7.46 -9.92 -17.26
C PHE A 242 7.03 -11.34 -16.91
N GLN A 243 7.84 -12.02 -16.10
CA GLN A 243 7.53 -13.33 -15.54
C GLN A 243 6.72 -13.16 -14.24
N LYS A 244 5.98 -14.19 -13.83
CA LYS A 244 5.15 -14.16 -12.62
C LYS A 244 5.95 -13.86 -11.33
N GLU A 245 7.20 -14.32 -11.29
CA GLU A 245 8.15 -14.10 -10.18
C GLU A 245 8.60 -12.64 -10.06
N GLN A 246 8.46 -11.87 -11.13
CA GLN A 246 8.81 -10.44 -11.15
C GLN A 246 7.63 -9.52 -10.78
N ILE A 247 6.42 -10.06 -10.68
CA ILE A 247 5.20 -9.28 -10.45
C ILE A 247 4.68 -9.56 -9.04
N TYR A 248 4.55 -8.53 -8.24
CA TYR A 248 4.03 -8.58 -6.87
C TYR A 248 2.73 -7.81 -6.73
N THR A 249 1.90 -8.24 -5.80
CA THR A 249 0.68 -7.54 -5.41
C THR A 249 0.49 -7.58 -3.91
N SER A 250 -0.32 -6.68 -3.38
CA SER A 250 -0.78 -6.72 -1.99
C SER A 250 -2.24 -7.14 -1.97
N LEU A 251 -2.53 -8.28 -1.34
CA LEU A 251 -3.89 -8.80 -1.21
C LEU A 251 -4.67 -8.07 -0.11
N GLU A 252 -5.88 -7.69 -0.44
CA GLU A 252 -6.88 -7.29 0.56
C GLU A 252 -7.72 -8.50 0.95
N ASN A 253 -7.83 -8.78 2.24
CA ASN A 253 -8.70 -9.84 2.75
C ASN A 253 -9.36 -9.40 4.06
N ARG A 254 -10.49 -10.05 4.38
CA ARG A 254 -11.16 -9.84 5.66
C ARG A 254 -10.29 -10.40 6.79
N MET A 255 -9.78 -9.53 7.63
CA MET A 255 -8.99 -9.89 8.80
C MET A 255 -9.73 -9.58 10.09
N LYS A 256 -9.32 -10.21 11.18
CA LYS A 256 -9.80 -9.92 12.54
C LYS A 256 -8.68 -9.90 13.55
N CYS A 257 -7.86 -10.95 13.64
CA CYS A 257 -6.78 -11.00 14.64
C CYS A 257 -5.48 -10.37 14.15
N GLY A 258 -5.21 -10.38 12.85
CA GLY A 258 -3.97 -9.88 12.25
C GLY A 258 -2.72 -10.75 12.52
N ILE A 259 -2.85 -11.83 13.30
CA ILE A 259 -1.74 -12.63 13.84
C ILE A 259 -1.89 -14.15 13.58
N GLY A 260 -2.63 -14.55 12.57
CA GLY A 260 -2.76 -15.96 12.14
C GLY A 260 -3.54 -16.88 13.09
N LYS A 261 -4.34 -16.35 14.02
CA LYS A 261 -5.05 -17.16 15.02
C LYS A 261 -6.49 -17.52 14.65
N CYS A 262 -7.20 -16.62 13.96
CA CYS A 262 -8.65 -16.78 13.75
C CYS A 262 -9.01 -17.50 12.44
N GLY A 263 -8.07 -17.71 11.52
CA GLY A 263 -8.30 -18.36 10.23
C GLY A 263 -9.15 -17.56 9.23
N ARG A 264 -9.53 -16.31 9.54
CA ARG A 264 -10.48 -15.55 8.71
C ARG A 264 -9.91 -15.06 7.39
N CYS A 265 -8.60 -14.84 7.34
CA CYS A 265 -7.92 -14.31 6.18
C CYS A 265 -7.17 -15.39 5.39
N ASN A 266 -7.57 -16.67 5.54
CA ASN A 266 -6.91 -17.74 4.81
C ASN A 266 -7.25 -17.71 3.31
N VAL A 267 -6.23 -18.07 2.52
CA VAL A 267 -6.30 -18.32 1.08
C VAL A 267 -5.62 -19.66 0.86
N GLY A 268 -6.40 -20.72 0.70
CA GLY A 268 -5.85 -22.07 0.75
C GLY A 268 -5.08 -22.29 2.06
N PRO A 269 -3.82 -22.74 2.02
CA PRO A 269 -3.00 -22.98 3.20
C PRO A 269 -2.35 -21.72 3.79
N LYS A 270 -2.48 -20.57 3.14
CA LYS A 270 -1.84 -19.30 3.55
C LYS A 270 -2.78 -18.41 4.34
N TYR A 271 -2.24 -17.70 5.32
CA TYR A 271 -2.94 -16.62 6.03
C TYR A 271 -2.41 -15.26 5.55
N VAL A 272 -3.25 -14.44 4.93
CA VAL A 272 -2.84 -13.12 4.42
C VAL A 272 -2.20 -12.25 5.49
N CYS A 273 -2.63 -12.35 6.75
CA CYS A 273 -2.06 -11.59 7.85
C CYS A 273 -0.69 -12.09 8.35
N LEU A 274 -0.25 -13.28 7.95
CA LEU A 274 1.06 -13.85 8.31
C LEU A 274 1.96 -14.02 7.10
N ASP A 275 1.44 -14.70 6.05
CA ASP A 275 2.19 -15.05 4.87
C ASP A 275 2.23 -13.91 3.85
N GLY A 276 1.24 -13.01 3.91
CA GLY A 276 1.07 -11.81 3.12
C GLY A 276 1.15 -10.54 3.97
N PRO A 277 0.57 -9.43 3.50
CA PRO A 277 -0.33 -9.32 2.36
C PRO A 277 0.36 -9.34 0.98
N VAL A 278 1.68 -9.20 0.92
CA VAL A 278 2.43 -9.12 -0.33
C VAL A 278 2.77 -10.53 -0.82
N PHE A 279 2.40 -10.82 -2.08
CA PHE A 279 2.69 -12.08 -2.76
C PHE A 279 3.16 -11.80 -4.19
N SER A 280 4.04 -12.65 -4.70
CA SER A 280 4.31 -12.71 -6.14
C SER A 280 3.14 -13.36 -6.87
N MET A 281 3.01 -13.08 -8.17
CA MET A 281 2.01 -13.75 -9.00
C MET A 281 2.32 -15.24 -9.20
N ALA A 282 3.57 -15.64 -9.00
CA ALA A 282 3.96 -17.06 -8.99
C ALA A 282 3.37 -17.77 -7.75
N GLU A 283 3.55 -17.19 -6.56
CA GLU A 283 2.97 -17.74 -5.33
C GLU A 283 1.43 -17.81 -5.40
N LEU A 284 0.78 -16.76 -5.95
CA LEU A 284 -0.67 -16.73 -6.09
C LEU A 284 -1.19 -17.79 -7.09
N ALA A 285 -0.39 -18.13 -8.10
CA ALA A 285 -0.75 -19.16 -9.06
C ALA A 285 -0.82 -20.58 -8.44
N GLU A 286 -0.18 -20.79 -7.29
CA GLU A 286 -0.22 -22.05 -6.52
C GLU A 286 -1.41 -22.12 -5.55
N LEU A 287 -2.11 -20.99 -5.34
CA LEU A 287 -3.27 -20.91 -4.46
C LEU A 287 -4.57 -21.24 -5.20
N PRO A 288 -5.65 -21.54 -4.46
CA PRO A 288 -6.96 -21.79 -5.08
C PRO A 288 -7.40 -20.62 -5.99
N PRO A 289 -8.12 -20.92 -7.09
CA PRO A 289 -8.46 -19.94 -8.14
C PRO A 289 -9.47 -18.85 -7.71
N GLU A 290 -9.76 -18.74 -6.43
CA GLU A 290 -10.62 -17.70 -5.87
C GLU A 290 -9.91 -16.32 -5.76
N TYR A 291 -8.62 -16.29 -6.13
CA TYR A 291 -7.77 -15.10 -6.06
C TYR A 291 -6.99 -14.85 -7.35
#